data_8490bb68059cefc7879e989c013e6226
#
_entry.id   8490bb68059cefc7879e989c013e6226
#
_cell.length_a   1.000
_cell.length_b   1.000
_cell.length_c   1.000
_cell.angle_alpha   90.00
_cell.angle_beta   90.00
_cell.angle_gamma   90.00
#
_symmetry.space_group_name_H-M   'P 1'
#
loop_
_entity.id
_entity.type
_entity.pdbx_description
1 polymer ?
#
loop_
_entity_poly.entity_id
_entity_poly.type
_entity_poly.pdbx_seq_one_letter_code
_entity_poly.pdbx_strand_id
1 'polypeptide(L)'
;VLLDSGMSPKLAWNGIFASQQRGYEKGLHDLFGFIAKNDAKYHLGSTPLQVYEKWSQKVAREAGVRPTVLPPNAKIGDLPPGLEFAGQPGADIMTATGPLRVQAEFLSQKIQQPNAVQVSSPLLGMTRLLVPIPAQWDAFAKHLNGSEPMDAEQSDPEALRKEQESLAQAMNMQNLIVCNENTVPGNPLLYPSYLWANFVSADPFTLINSLYGSGAGCGGRAPVTGQAPLDGSKLATKPLQIQATGDPQTPYQYHTSLSKPMQSRVVTVHGPGHAHFASQNKVVDDIGVHYLRTGEVTTTDAPGLI
;
A
#
# COMPACT_ATOMS: atom_id res chain seq x y z
N VAL A 1 -4.18 6.10 -26.01
CA VAL A 1 -4.64 5.80 -24.62
C VAL A 1 -3.44 5.69 -23.73
N LEU A 2 -3.45 6.41 -22.59
CA LEU A 2 -2.47 6.32 -21.52
C LEU A 2 -3.09 5.49 -20.38
N LEU A 3 -2.38 4.48 -19.93
CA LEU A 3 -2.74 3.58 -18.82
C LEU A 3 -1.68 3.76 -17.74
N ASP A 4 -2.05 4.42 -16.64
CA ASP A 4 -1.15 4.59 -15.51
C ASP A 4 -1.50 3.58 -14.41
N SER A 5 -0.50 2.86 -13.93
CA SER A 5 -0.66 1.81 -12.92
C SER A 5 -1.70 0.76 -13.33
N GLY A 6 -1.52 0.20 -14.53
CA GLY A 6 -2.49 -0.72 -15.13
C GLY A 6 -2.69 -2.00 -14.32
N MET A 7 -3.94 -2.26 -13.93
CA MET A 7 -4.33 -3.47 -13.22
C MET A 7 -4.27 -4.71 -14.14
N SER A 8 -3.87 -5.84 -13.59
CA SER A 8 -3.97 -7.12 -14.28
C SER A 8 -5.43 -7.57 -14.45
N PRO A 9 -5.95 -7.67 -15.67
CA PRO A 9 -7.32 -8.15 -15.88
C PRO A 9 -7.54 -9.59 -15.42
N LYS A 10 -6.45 -10.39 -15.36
CA LYS A 10 -6.50 -11.77 -14.85
C LYS A 10 -6.67 -11.87 -13.34
N LEU A 11 -6.56 -10.76 -12.62
CA LEU A 11 -6.67 -10.68 -11.17
C LEU A 11 -7.94 -9.94 -10.71
N ALA A 12 -8.74 -9.44 -11.63
CA ALA A 12 -9.90 -8.61 -11.32
C ALA A 12 -11.06 -9.47 -10.74
N TRP A 13 -11.45 -9.23 -9.47
CA TRP A 13 -10.89 -8.26 -8.51
C TRP A 13 -10.25 -8.94 -7.31
N ASN A 14 -10.75 -10.12 -6.87
CA ASN A 14 -10.27 -10.82 -5.67
C ASN A 14 -8.76 -11.09 -5.71
N GLY A 15 -8.22 -11.40 -6.90
CA GLY A 15 -6.79 -11.62 -7.07
C GLY A 15 -5.96 -10.36 -6.87
N ILE A 16 -6.47 -9.18 -7.27
CA ILE A 16 -5.74 -7.93 -7.05
C ILE A 16 -5.68 -7.59 -5.57
N PHE A 17 -6.79 -7.70 -4.84
CA PHE A 17 -6.80 -7.49 -3.38
C PHE A 17 -5.89 -8.46 -2.65
N ALA A 18 -5.88 -9.74 -3.05
CA ALA A 18 -4.94 -10.71 -2.49
C ALA A 18 -3.47 -10.33 -2.75
N SER A 19 -3.17 -9.75 -3.91
CA SER A 19 -1.81 -9.30 -4.26
C SER A 19 -1.39 -8.01 -3.54
N GLN A 20 -2.34 -7.13 -3.26
CA GLN A 20 -2.10 -5.85 -2.57
C GLN A 20 -1.57 -6.02 -1.15
N GLN A 21 -1.87 -7.11 -0.46
CA GLN A 21 -1.37 -7.35 0.89
C GLN A 21 0.16 -7.21 0.96
N ARG A 22 0.87 -7.88 0.03
CA ARG A 22 2.34 -7.78 -0.05
C ARG A 22 2.81 -6.44 -0.62
N GLY A 23 2.03 -5.86 -1.54
CA GLY A 23 2.33 -4.56 -2.12
C GLY A 23 2.36 -3.46 -1.05
N TYR A 24 1.34 -3.40 -0.21
CA TYR A 24 1.27 -2.43 0.88
C TYR A 24 2.32 -2.65 1.97
N GLU A 25 2.62 -3.89 2.31
CA GLU A 25 3.70 -4.22 3.24
C GLU A 25 5.05 -3.70 2.71
N LYS A 26 5.36 -4.01 1.46
CA LYS A 26 6.57 -3.49 0.80
C LYS A 26 6.56 -1.95 0.74
N GLY A 27 5.47 -1.33 0.32
CA GLY A 27 5.36 0.12 0.22
C GLY A 27 5.53 0.82 1.57
N LEU A 28 5.05 0.22 2.66
CA LEU A 28 5.27 0.70 4.02
C LEU A 28 6.76 0.61 4.41
N HIS A 29 7.42 -0.48 4.06
CA HIS A 29 8.86 -0.61 4.30
C HIS A 29 9.68 0.39 3.47
N ASP A 30 9.26 0.68 2.23
CA ASP A 30 9.88 1.71 1.39
C ASP A 30 9.70 3.11 2.01
N LEU A 31 8.52 3.43 2.55
CA LEU A 31 8.26 4.68 3.29
C LEU A 31 9.19 4.82 4.51
N PHE A 32 9.31 3.78 5.33
CA PHE A 32 10.23 3.81 6.46
C PHE A 32 11.69 3.89 6.02
N GLY A 33 12.03 3.29 4.89
CA GLY A 33 13.34 3.41 4.26
C GLY A 33 13.66 4.83 3.82
N PHE A 34 12.69 5.51 3.20
CA PHE A 34 12.80 6.93 2.84
C PHE A 34 13.03 7.81 4.06
N ILE A 35 12.26 7.62 5.13
CA ILE A 35 12.39 8.40 6.36
C ILE A 35 13.76 8.16 7.00
N ALA A 36 14.18 6.91 7.12
CA ALA A 36 15.47 6.53 7.71
C ALA A 36 16.66 7.08 6.93
N LYS A 37 16.60 7.10 5.60
CA LYS A 37 17.64 7.69 4.74
C LYS A 37 17.77 9.20 4.95
N ASN A 38 16.72 9.84 5.41
CA ASN A 38 16.66 11.27 5.69
C ASN A 38 16.60 11.57 7.21
N ASP A 39 17.21 10.72 8.04
CA ASP A 39 17.15 10.85 9.51
C ASP A 39 17.71 12.19 10.03
N ALA A 40 18.69 12.78 9.34
CA ALA A 40 19.18 14.12 9.65
C ALA A 40 18.08 15.21 9.61
N LYS A 41 17.02 14.98 8.82
CA LYS A 41 15.87 15.89 8.70
C LYS A 41 14.75 15.52 9.67
N TYR A 42 14.48 14.23 9.83
CA TYR A 42 13.27 13.80 10.55
C TYR A 42 13.52 13.33 11.98
N HIS A 43 14.75 12.93 12.31
CA HIS A 43 15.15 12.43 13.65
C HIS A 43 14.29 11.25 14.15
N LEU A 44 13.89 10.37 13.21
CA LEU A 44 13.04 9.22 13.50
C LEU A 44 13.79 7.89 13.56
N GLY A 45 15.08 7.90 13.25
CA GLY A 45 15.96 6.73 13.27
C GLY A 45 16.66 6.50 11.94
N SER A 46 17.88 5.99 11.99
CA SER A 46 18.75 5.77 10.84
C SER A 46 18.51 4.43 10.12
N THR A 47 17.61 3.61 10.65
CA THR A 47 17.16 2.34 10.02
C THR A 47 15.65 2.30 9.85
N PRO A 48 15.13 1.57 8.85
CA PRO A 48 13.68 1.42 8.67
C PRO A 48 12.98 0.82 9.90
N LEU A 49 13.65 -0.09 10.62
CA LEU A 49 13.10 -0.71 11.82
C LEU A 49 12.97 0.30 12.98
N GLN A 50 13.94 1.20 13.15
CA GLN A 50 13.84 2.27 14.17
C GLN A 50 12.69 3.21 13.88
N VAL A 51 12.47 3.58 12.61
CA VAL A 51 11.32 4.39 12.19
C VAL A 51 10.00 3.64 12.47
N TYR A 52 9.94 2.35 12.08
CA TYR A 52 8.79 1.48 12.38
C TYR A 52 8.48 1.44 13.88
N GLU A 53 9.47 1.30 14.74
CA GLU A 53 9.24 1.23 16.19
C GLU A 53 8.63 2.55 16.73
N LYS A 54 9.13 3.72 16.29
CA LYS A 54 8.55 5.01 16.67
C LYS A 54 7.12 5.19 16.14
N TRP A 55 6.89 4.81 14.90
CA TRP A 55 5.55 4.80 14.30
C TRP A 55 4.60 3.86 15.05
N SER A 56 5.00 2.63 15.28
CA SER A 56 4.23 1.62 16.01
C SER A 56 3.87 2.05 17.44
N GLN A 57 4.81 2.70 18.14
CA GLN A 57 4.55 3.27 19.46
C GLN A 57 3.54 4.42 19.43
N LYS A 58 3.55 5.26 18.38
CA LYS A 58 2.57 6.34 18.22
C LYS A 58 1.19 5.75 17.90
N VAL A 59 1.09 4.76 17.03
CA VAL A 59 -0.16 4.00 16.77
C VAL A 59 -0.69 3.38 18.07
N ALA A 60 0.18 2.75 18.86
CA ALA A 60 -0.24 2.15 20.15
C ALA A 60 -0.78 3.16 21.15
N ARG A 61 -0.23 4.37 21.18
CA ARG A 61 -0.77 5.46 22.04
C ARG A 61 -2.16 5.92 21.62
N GLU A 62 -2.44 5.90 20.31
CA GLU A 62 -3.73 6.29 19.77
C GLU A 62 -4.78 5.18 19.89
N ALA A 63 -4.40 3.94 19.58
CA ALA A 63 -5.31 2.80 19.50
C ALA A 63 -5.41 1.95 20.78
N GLY A 64 -4.48 2.12 21.71
CA GLY A 64 -4.35 1.25 22.90
C GLY A 64 -3.65 -0.08 22.61
N VAL A 65 -3.39 -0.41 21.35
CA VAL A 65 -2.69 -1.62 20.91
C VAL A 65 -1.71 -1.30 19.77
N ARG A 66 -0.61 -2.05 19.70
CA ARG A 66 0.34 -1.94 18.58
C ARG A 66 -0.25 -2.46 17.27
N PRO A 67 0.19 -1.92 16.12
CA PRO A 67 -0.18 -2.46 14.83
C PRO A 67 0.38 -3.87 14.63
N THR A 68 -0.34 -4.71 13.91
CA THR A 68 0.07 -6.08 13.54
C THR A 68 0.80 -6.15 12.21
N VAL A 69 1.02 -5.03 11.57
CA VAL A 69 1.79 -4.92 10.32
C VAL A 69 3.22 -5.37 10.54
N LEU A 70 3.75 -6.16 9.60
CA LEU A 70 5.09 -6.74 9.72
C LEU A 70 6.19 -5.66 9.75
N PRO A 71 7.17 -5.79 10.66
CA PRO A 71 8.28 -4.86 10.73
C PRO A 71 9.23 -5.03 9.55
N PRO A 72 9.95 -3.97 9.15
CA PRO A 72 11.07 -4.09 8.21
C PRO A 72 12.17 -5.00 8.75
N ASN A 73 12.99 -5.51 7.83
CA ASN A 73 14.15 -6.30 8.20
C ASN A 73 15.10 -5.49 9.08
N ALA A 74 15.57 -6.12 10.15
CA ALA A 74 16.56 -5.53 11.04
C ALA A 74 17.91 -5.39 10.34
N LYS A 75 18.65 -4.35 10.71
CA LYS A 75 20.05 -4.11 10.33
C LYS A 75 20.95 -4.21 11.56
N ILE A 76 22.26 -4.24 11.35
CA ILE A 76 23.22 -4.29 12.47
C ILE A 76 23.01 -3.12 13.45
N GLY A 77 22.65 -1.93 12.95
CA GLY A 77 22.34 -0.76 13.79
C GLY A 77 21.05 -0.86 14.60
N ASP A 78 20.28 -1.95 14.46
CA ASP A 78 19.07 -2.22 15.25
C ASP A 78 19.33 -3.19 16.41
N LEU A 79 20.54 -3.75 16.49
CA LEU A 79 20.90 -4.65 17.57
C LEU A 79 20.87 -3.90 18.92
N PRO A 80 20.39 -4.54 19.99
CA PRO A 80 20.42 -3.95 21.31
C PRO A 80 21.86 -3.57 21.74
N PRO A 81 22.02 -2.49 22.52
CA PRO A 81 23.32 -2.10 23.04
C PRO A 81 24.04 -3.27 23.75
N GLY A 82 25.27 -3.49 23.36
CA GLY A 82 26.11 -4.61 23.88
C GLY A 82 25.95 -5.92 23.10
N LEU A 83 25.07 -5.98 22.09
CA LEU A 83 24.94 -7.15 21.20
C LEU A 83 25.43 -6.86 19.77
N GLU A 84 26.09 -5.73 19.53
CA GLU A 84 26.62 -5.33 18.23
C GLU A 84 27.62 -6.35 17.66
N PHE A 85 28.30 -7.11 18.54
CA PHE A 85 29.18 -8.19 18.14
C PHE A 85 28.50 -9.34 17.40
N ALA A 86 27.17 -9.50 17.55
CA ALA A 86 26.39 -10.50 16.83
C ALA A 86 26.28 -10.19 15.32
N GLY A 87 26.57 -8.94 14.90
CA GLY A 87 26.62 -8.54 13.49
C GLY A 87 25.40 -8.92 12.67
N GLN A 88 25.62 -9.29 11.40
CA GLN A 88 24.52 -9.68 10.51
C GLN A 88 23.71 -10.89 11.01
N PRO A 89 24.31 -11.98 11.56
CA PRO A 89 23.54 -13.08 12.13
C PRO A 89 22.55 -12.64 13.21
N GLY A 90 22.91 -11.70 14.07
CA GLY A 90 22.01 -11.13 15.08
C GLY A 90 20.84 -10.37 14.44
N ALA A 91 21.10 -9.56 13.43
CA ALA A 91 20.07 -8.85 12.68
C ALA A 91 19.13 -9.81 11.95
N ASP A 92 19.64 -10.89 11.38
CA ASP A 92 18.82 -11.91 10.70
C ASP A 92 17.90 -12.64 11.69
N ILE A 93 18.37 -12.95 12.91
CA ILE A 93 17.53 -13.52 13.98
C ILE A 93 16.44 -12.52 14.40
N MET A 94 16.76 -11.23 14.56
CA MET A 94 15.76 -10.19 14.86
C MET A 94 14.71 -10.10 13.77
N THR A 95 15.11 -10.17 12.50
CA THR A 95 14.19 -10.18 11.35
C THR A 95 13.29 -11.41 11.40
N ALA A 96 13.84 -12.61 11.56
CA ALA A 96 13.08 -13.85 11.57
C ALA A 96 12.07 -13.93 12.74
N THR A 97 12.41 -13.33 13.89
CA THR A 97 11.54 -13.32 15.08
C THR A 97 10.59 -12.12 15.13
N GLY A 98 10.79 -11.13 14.27
CA GLY A 98 9.99 -9.90 14.23
C GLY A 98 8.49 -10.13 14.17
N PRO A 99 7.96 -10.97 13.26
CA PRO A 99 6.53 -11.26 13.17
C PRO A 99 5.94 -11.83 14.46
N LEU A 100 6.64 -12.77 15.10
CA LEU A 100 6.20 -13.38 16.36
C LEU A 100 6.19 -12.34 17.50
N ARG A 101 7.21 -11.49 17.57
CA ARG A 101 7.28 -10.43 18.56
C ARG A 101 6.11 -9.46 18.45
N VAL A 102 5.82 -8.98 17.24
CA VAL A 102 4.70 -8.06 16.98
C VAL A 102 3.36 -8.67 17.38
N GLN A 103 3.12 -9.93 17.04
CA GLN A 103 1.88 -10.63 17.43
C GLN A 103 1.79 -10.82 18.94
N ALA A 104 2.88 -11.18 19.61
CA ALA A 104 2.91 -11.36 21.06
C ALA A 104 2.65 -10.03 21.80
N GLU A 105 3.27 -8.93 21.35
CA GLU A 105 3.04 -7.61 21.90
C GLU A 105 1.61 -7.14 21.72
N PHE A 106 1.05 -7.30 20.51
CA PHE A 106 -0.36 -7.01 20.24
C PHE A 106 -1.30 -7.80 21.15
N LEU A 107 -1.14 -9.12 21.24
CA LEU A 107 -1.97 -9.97 22.09
C LEU A 107 -1.87 -9.62 23.57
N SER A 108 -0.66 -9.33 24.06
CA SER A 108 -0.46 -8.89 25.44
C SER A 108 -1.23 -7.60 25.74
N GLN A 109 -1.20 -6.62 24.85
CA GLN A 109 -1.94 -5.38 24.98
C GLN A 109 -3.44 -5.59 24.83
N LYS A 110 -3.87 -6.45 23.90
CA LYS A 110 -5.29 -6.77 23.67
C LYS A 110 -5.93 -7.46 24.88
N ILE A 111 -5.19 -8.31 25.60
CA ILE A 111 -5.65 -8.91 26.86
C ILE A 111 -5.84 -7.85 27.93
N GLN A 112 -4.96 -6.86 28.02
CA GLN A 112 -5.06 -5.78 29.00
C GLN A 112 -6.15 -4.76 28.64
N GLN A 113 -6.38 -4.56 27.33
CA GLN A 113 -7.34 -3.60 26.78
C GLN A 113 -8.23 -4.30 25.71
N PRO A 114 -9.21 -5.12 26.12
CA PRO A 114 -10.00 -5.94 25.19
C PRO A 114 -10.75 -5.15 24.11
N ASN A 115 -11.13 -3.90 24.41
CA ASN A 115 -11.88 -3.04 23.50
C ASN A 115 -10.99 -2.22 22.56
N ALA A 116 -9.66 -2.23 22.76
CA ALA A 116 -8.74 -1.52 21.89
C ALA A 116 -8.70 -2.15 20.50
N VAL A 117 -8.76 -1.33 19.45
CA VAL A 117 -8.76 -1.76 18.04
C VAL A 117 -7.87 -0.86 17.20
N GLN A 118 -7.12 -1.44 16.28
CA GLN A 118 -6.11 -0.72 15.51
C GLN A 118 -6.69 0.39 14.63
N VAL A 119 -7.90 0.19 14.09
CA VAL A 119 -8.60 1.17 13.24
C VAL A 119 -8.91 2.47 13.98
N SER A 120 -8.86 2.51 15.30
CA SER A 120 -9.04 3.74 16.09
C SER A 120 -7.81 4.66 16.07
N SER A 121 -6.68 4.25 15.50
CA SER A 121 -5.53 5.13 15.27
C SER A 121 -5.69 5.93 13.97
N PRO A 122 -5.83 7.27 14.04
CA PRO A 122 -5.80 8.12 12.85
C PRO A 122 -4.50 7.99 12.07
N LEU A 123 -3.36 7.87 12.77
CA LEU A 123 -2.06 7.69 12.15
C LEU A 123 -2.01 6.40 11.31
N LEU A 124 -2.58 5.30 11.80
CA LEU A 124 -2.57 4.03 11.07
C LEU A 124 -3.41 4.13 9.77
N GLY A 125 -4.60 4.73 9.87
CA GLY A 125 -5.45 5.00 8.72
C GLY A 125 -4.77 5.90 7.69
N MET A 126 -4.19 7.02 8.14
CA MET A 126 -3.41 7.94 7.32
C MET A 126 -2.24 7.24 6.63
N THR A 127 -1.48 6.42 7.36
CA THR A 127 -0.35 5.66 6.80
C THR A 127 -0.83 4.79 5.63
N ARG A 128 -1.95 4.08 5.80
CA ARG A 128 -2.55 3.23 4.75
C ARG A 128 -2.89 4.02 3.48
N LEU A 129 -3.40 5.25 3.64
CA LEU A 129 -3.75 6.12 2.52
C LEU A 129 -2.52 6.69 1.82
N LEU A 130 -1.46 7.04 2.57
CA LEU A 130 -0.30 7.75 2.04
C LEU A 130 0.81 6.84 1.49
N VAL A 131 0.85 5.57 1.88
CA VAL A 131 1.84 4.60 1.33
C VAL A 131 1.90 4.62 -0.21
N PRO A 132 0.77 4.68 -0.95
CA PRO A 132 0.82 4.76 -2.41
C PRO A 132 1.24 6.11 -2.99
N ILE A 133 1.42 7.15 -2.17
CA ILE A 133 1.59 8.55 -2.61
C ILE A 133 2.94 9.12 -2.15
N PRO A 134 4.06 8.79 -2.82
CA PRO A 134 5.39 9.24 -2.41
C PRO A 134 5.53 10.76 -2.28
N ALA A 135 4.78 11.54 -3.06
CA ALA A 135 4.75 13.00 -2.96
C ALA A 135 4.33 13.52 -1.56
N GLN A 136 3.64 12.71 -0.77
CA GLN A 136 3.17 13.05 0.58
C GLN A 136 4.09 12.52 1.70
N TRP A 137 5.15 11.78 1.37
CA TRP A 137 5.97 11.13 2.38
C TRP A 137 6.79 12.10 3.23
N ASP A 138 7.18 13.26 2.67
CA ASP A 138 7.82 14.33 3.45
C ASP A 138 6.89 14.89 4.52
N ALA A 139 5.66 15.23 4.13
CA ALA A 139 4.64 15.73 5.06
C ALA A 139 4.29 14.68 6.13
N PHE A 140 4.14 13.42 5.73
CA PHE A 140 3.91 12.32 6.67
C PHE A 140 5.05 12.18 7.69
N ALA A 141 6.31 12.24 7.26
CA ALA A 141 7.46 12.13 8.15
C ALA A 141 7.52 13.29 9.17
N LYS A 142 7.21 14.51 8.75
CA LYS A 142 7.10 15.68 9.62
C LYS A 142 5.94 15.59 10.60
N HIS A 143 4.80 15.04 10.18
CA HIS A 143 3.71 14.72 11.09
C HIS A 143 4.10 13.64 12.11
N LEU A 144 4.79 12.60 11.66
CA LEU A 144 5.22 11.50 12.52
C LEU A 144 6.17 11.98 13.63
N ASN A 145 7.12 12.88 13.30
CA ASN A 145 8.05 13.44 14.29
C ASN A 145 7.48 14.62 15.08
N GLY A 146 6.28 15.11 14.74
CA GLY A 146 5.58 16.19 15.44
C GLY A 146 6.05 17.59 15.07
N SER A 147 6.88 17.76 14.05
CA SER A 147 7.36 19.10 13.61
C SER A 147 6.29 19.89 12.82
N GLU A 148 5.45 19.21 12.09
CA GLU A 148 4.32 19.79 11.38
C GLU A 148 3.08 18.92 11.66
N PRO A 149 2.05 19.44 12.36
CA PRO A 149 0.78 18.73 12.40
C PRO A 149 0.26 18.63 10.96
N MET A 150 -0.16 17.48 10.51
CA MET A 150 -1.05 17.44 9.36
C MET A 150 -2.36 18.02 9.88
N ASP A 151 -2.64 19.25 9.44
CA ASP A 151 -3.85 19.94 9.86
C ASP A 151 -5.05 19.02 9.58
N ALA A 152 -5.60 18.46 10.65
CA ALA A 152 -7.02 18.30 10.66
C ALA A 152 -7.51 19.77 10.62
N GLU A 153 -7.76 20.31 9.42
CA GLU A 153 -8.60 21.48 9.32
C GLU A 153 -9.69 21.29 10.34
N GLN A 154 -9.99 22.30 11.15
CA GLN A 154 -11.18 22.31 11.97
C GLN A 154 -12.34 22.24 10.98
N SER A 155 -12.59 21.01 10.52
CA SER A 155 -13.54 20.74 9.48
C SER A 155 -14.88 21.10 10.05
N ASP A 156 -15.55 22.06 9.42
CA ASP A 156 -16.96 22.34 9.66
C ASP A 156 -17.71 21.01 9.80
N PRO A 157 -18.53 20.81 10.83
CA PRO A 157 -19.29 19.57 11.03
C PRO A 157 -20.05 19.11 9.79
N GLU A 158 -20.50 20.05 8.94
CA GLU A 158 -21.17 19.73 7.67
C GLU A 158 -20.16 19.21 6.63
N ALA A 159 -18.97 19.75 6.58
CA ALA A 159 -17.89 19.25 5.70
C ALA A 159 -17.49 17.82 6.09
N LEU A 160 -17.31 17.55 7.39
CA LEU A 160 -17.04 16.19 7.90
C LEU A 160 -18.15 15.20 7.56
N ARG A 161 -19.43 15.60 7.69
CA ARG A 161 -20.57 14.75 7.33
C ARG A 161 -20.55 14.43 5.83
N LYS A 162 -20.33 15.44 4.98
CA LYS A 162 -20.23 15.25 3.52
C LYS A 162 -19.07 14.33 3.14
N GLU A 163 -17.93 14.47 3.80
CA GLU A 163 -16.77 13.58 3.58
C GLU A 163 -17.10 12.14 3.97
N GLN A 164 -17.72 11.92 5.12
CA GLN A 164 -18.15 10.59 5.56
C GLN A 164 -19.18 9.97 4.61
N GLU A 165 -20.16 10.75 4.14
CA GLU A 165 -21.14 10.31 3.15
C GLU A 165 -20.47 9.95 1.82
N SER A 166 -19.54 10.78 1.35
CA SER A 166 -18.77 10.52 0.12
C SER A 166 -17.94 9.25 0.24
N LEU A 167 -17.26 9.05 1.38
CA LEU A 167 -16.49 7.84 1.65
C LEU A 167 -17.39 6.59 1.68
N ALA A 168 -18.55 6.67 2.34
CA ALA A 168 -19.52 5.58 2.37
C ALA A 168 -20.07 5.24 0.97
N GLN A 169 -20.34 6.25 0.14
CA GLN A 169 -20.76 6.06 -1.25
C GLN A 169 -19.64 5.41 -2.08
N ALA A 170 -18.39 5.85 -1.92
CA ALA A 170 -17.24 5.28 -2.60
C ALA A 170 -17.04 3.80 -2.23
N MET A 171 -17.16 3.45 -0.96
CA MET A 171 -17.07 2.06 -0.48
C MET A 171 -18.22 1.19 -1.02
N ASN A 172 -19.45 1.71 -1.07
CA ASN A 172 -20.59 1.02 -1.64
C ASN A 172 -20.39 0.79 -3.15
N MET A 173 -19.92 1.80 -3.87
CA MET A 173 -19.63 1.69 -5.31
C MET A 173 -18.51 0.68 -5.56
N GLN A 174 -17.43 0.74 -4.78
CA GLN A 174 -16.35 -0.25 -4.86
C GLN A 174 -16.89 -1.68 -4.65
N ASN A 175 -17.74 -1.90 -3.65
CA ASN A 175 -18.32 -3.21 -3.39
C ASN A 175 -19.19 -3.69 -4.56
N LEU A 176 -20.02 -2.81 -5.13
CA LEU A 176 -20.85 -3.12 -6.29
C LEU A 176 -19.99 -3.51 -7.50
N ILE A 177 -18.97 -2.73 -7.83
CA ILE A 177 -18.06 -3.02 -8.96
C ILE A 177 -17.32 -4.33 -8.72
N VAL A 178 -16.65 -4.45 -7.58
CA VAL A 178 -15.85 -5.63 -7.25
C VAL A 178 -16.69 -6.90 -7.30
N CYS A 179 -17.89 -6.90 -6.71
CA CYS A 179 -18.69 -8.12 -6.63
C CYS A 179 -19.49 -8.46 -7.90
N ASN A 180 -19.72 -7.48 -8.79
CA ASN A 180 -20.41 -7.73 -10.06
C ASN A 180 -19.48 -7.97 -11.24
N GLU A 181 -18.22 -7.54 -11.15
CA GLU A 181 -17.22 -7.68 -12.23
C GLU A 181 -16.10 -8.65 -11.87
N ASN A 182 -16.13 -9.25 -10.68
CA ASN A 182 -15.07 -10.16 -10.23
C ASN A 182 -14.99 -11.41 -11.10
N THR A 183 -13.83 -11.66 -11.68
CA THR A 183 -13.55 -12.82 -12.54
C THR A 183 -12.69 -13.89 -11.87
N VAL A 184 -12.29 -13.67 -10.62
CA VAL A 184 -11.34 -14.53 -9.89
C VAL A 184 -12.02 -15.08 -8.64
N PRO A 185 -12.00 -16.40 -8.40
CA PRO A 185 -12.52 -16.96 -7.17
C PRO A 185 -11.76 -16.43 -5.95
N GLY A 186 -12.45 -16.32 -4.82
CA GLY A 186 -11.81 -15.97 -3.55
C GLY A 186 -10.78 -17.05 -3.16
N ASN A 187 -9.69 -16.60 -2.53
CA ASN A 187 -8.68 -17.50 -2.00
C ASN A 187 -9.03 -17.90 -0.56
N PRO A 188 -9.46 -19.16 -0.30
CA PRO A 188 -9.87 -19.59 1.03
C PRO A 188 -8.74 -19.53 2.06
N LEU A 189 -7.48 -19.54 1.63
CA LEU A 189 -6.33 -19.40 2.53
C LEU A 189 -6.25 -18.03 3.19
N LEU A 190 -6.98 -17.03 2.70
CA LEU A 190 -7.07 -15.70 3.30
C LEU A 190 -8.20 -15.57 4.34
N TYR A 191 -9.08 -16.57 4.50
CA TYR A 191 -10.12 -16.52 5.52
C TYR A 191 -9.60 -16.36 6.95
N PRO A 192 -8.57 -17.07 7.40
CA PRO A 192 -8.02 -16.83 8.74
C PRO A 192 -7.55 -15.38 8.95
N SER A 193 -6.87 -14.81 7.96
CA SER A 193 -6.43 -13.40 8.00
C SER A 193 -7.62 -12.43 8.02
N TYR A 194 -8.67 -12.71 7.22
CA TYR A 194 -9.90 -11.93 7.23
C TYR A 194 -10.60 -11.98 8.60
N LEU A 195 -10.79 -13.17 9.16
CA LEU A 195 -11.44 -13.32 10.47
C LEU A 195 -10.64 -12.62 11.58
N TRP A 196 -9.32 -12.78 11.56
CA TRP A 196 -8.43 -12.10 12.49
C TRP A 196 -8.53 -10.57 12.36
N ALA A 197 -8.41 -10.04 11.14
CA ALA A 197 -8.47 -8.62 10.87
C ALA A 197 -9.85 -8.02 11.21
N ASN A 198 -10.94 -8.77 10.95
CA ASN A 198 -12.29 -8.27 11.18
C ASN A 198 -12.73 -8.32 12.66
N PHE A 199 -12.38 -9.38 13.37
CA PHE A 199 -12.91 -9.62 14.72
C PHE A 199 -11.92 -9.41 15.86
N VAL A 200 -10.62 -9.34 15.58
CA VAL A 200 -9.59 -9.27 16.62
C VAL A 200 -8.75 -8.00 16.51
N SER A 201 -8.08 -7.77 15.39
CA SER A 201 -7.12 -6.68 15.27
C SER A 201 -7.70 -5.38 14.72
N ALA A 202 -8.71 -5.44 13.87
CA ALA A 202 -9.23 -4.33 13.07
C ALA A 202 -8.10 -3.57 12.34
N ASP A 203 -7.14 -4.33 11.77
CA ASP A 203 -6.01 -3.80 11.05
C ASP A 203 -6.42 -3.35 9.63
N PRO A 204 -6.34 -2.04 9.30
CA PRO A 204 -6.77 -1.54 7.99
C PRO A 204 -5.87 -1.99 6.83
N PHE A 205 -4.62 -2.42 7.09
CA PHE A 205 -3.74 -2.95 6.06
C PHE A 205 -4.15 -4.34 5.59
N THR A 206 -4.71 -5.15 6.47
CA THR A 206 -5.09 -6.53 6.18
C THR A 206 -6.58 -6.68 5.88
N LEU A 207 -7.43 -5.91 6.55
CA LEU A 207 -8.88 -6.10 6.53
C LEU A 207 -9.45 -6.06 5.11
N ILE A 208 -9.26 -4.98 4.37
CA ILE A 208 -9.85 -4.81 3.02
C ILE A 208 -9.28 -5.84 2.05
N ASN A 209 -7.97 -6.05 2.11
CA ASN A 209 -7.29 -6.98 1.20
C ASN A 209 -7.72 -8.43 1.43
N SER A 210 -7.87 -8.84 2.68
CA SER A 210 -8.34 -10.18 3.04
C SER A 210 -9.85 -10.36 2.86
N LEU A 211 -10.65 -9.32 3.08
CA LEU A 211 -12.10 -9.31 2.85
C LEU A 211 -12.43 -9.68 1.40
N TYR A 212 -11.88 -8.95 0.45
CA TYR A 212 -12.11 -9.22 -0.98
C TYR A 212 -11.26 -10.39 -1.48
N GLY A 213 -9.99 -10.46 -1.08
CA GLY A 213 -9.10 -11.54 -1.51
C GLY A 213 -9.59 -12.93 -1.12
N SER A 214 -10.26 -13.08 0.04
CA SER A 214 -10.91 -14.34 0.44
C SER A 214 -12.24 -14.60 -0.27
N GLY A 215 -12.84 -13.60 -0.88
CA GLY A 215 -14.20 -13.64 -1.44
C GLY A 215 -15.30 -13.34 -0.42
N ALA A 216 -14.99 -13.14 0.86
CA ALA A 216 -15.98 -12.86 1.91
C ALA A 216 -16.75 -11.57 1.64
N GLY A 217 -16.11 -10.54 1.08
CA GLY A 217 -16.73 -9.26 0.75
C GLY A 217 -17.90 -9.36 -0.24
N CYS A 218 -17.91 -10.40 -1.06
CA CYS A 218 -18.97 -10.67 -2.02
C CYS A 218 -19.91 -11.81 -1.60
N GLY A 219 -19.89 -12.19 -0.33
CA GLY A 219 -20.78 -13.21 0.21
C GLY A 219 -20.63 -14.59 -0.43
N GLY A 220 -19.45 -14.93 -0.91
CA GLY A 220 -19.18 -16.21 -1.58
C GLY A 220 -19.77 -16.30 -3.00
N ARG A 221 -20.24 -15.19 -3.58
CA ARG A 221 -20.75 -15.15 -4.96
C ARG A 221 -19.70 -15.70 -5.93
N ALA A 222 -20.14 -16.54 -6.85
CA ALA A 222 -19.27 -17.06 -7.92
C ALA A 222 -18.77 -15.93 -8.82
N PRO A 223 -17.53 -16.06 -9.35
CA PRO A 223 -17.01 -15.10 -10.33
C PRO A 223 -17.88 -15.03 -11.59
N VAL A 224 -17.91 -13.86 -12.23
CA VAL A 224 -18.53 -13.74 -13.56
C VAL A 224 -17.68 -14.46 -14.61
N THR A 225 -18.33 -15.06 -15.58
CA THR A 225 -17.65 -15.88 -16.60
C THR A 225 -17.20 -15.11 -17.83
N GLY A 226 -17.69 -13.87 -18.01
CA GLY A 226 -17.38 -13.05 -19.17
C GLY A 226 -16.28 -12.02 -18.88
N GLN A 227 -15.15 -12.12 -19.56
CA GLN A 227 -14.17 -11.05 -19.65
C GLN A 227 -14.19 -10.45 -21.05
N ALA A 228 -14.17 -9.12 -21.16
CA ALA A 228 -13.95 -8.47 -22.45
C ALA A 228 -12.56 -8.90 -22.99
N PRO A 229 -12.47 -9.37 -24.25
CA PRO A 229 -11.17 -9.72 -24.81
C PRO A 229 -10.30 -8.47 -24.95
N LEU A 230 -9.05 -8.59 -24.49
CA LEU A 230 -8.05 -7.53 -24.69
C LEU A 230 -7.29 -7.83 -25.97
N ASP A 231 -7.41 -6.96 -26.96
CA ASP A 231 -6.68 -7.05 -28.23
C ASP A 231 -6.30 -5.67 -28.73
N GLY A 232 -5.03 -5.33 -28.59
CA GLY A 232 -4.44 -4.09 -29.11
C GLY A 232 -3.96 -4.19 -30.56
N SER A 233 -4.12 -5.34 -31.24
CA SER A 233 -3.55 -5.57 -32.58
C SER A 233 -4.05 -4.56 -33.60
N LYS A 234 -5.31 -4.18 -33.55
CA LYS A 234 -5.97 -3.26 -34.48
C LYS A 234 -5.84 -1.78 -34.11
N LEU A 235 -5.20 -1.45 -32.99
CA LEU A 235 -5.00 -0.06 -32.59
C LEU A 235 -3.89 0.58 -33.44
N ALA A 236 -4.19 1.65 -34.15
CA ALA A 236 -3.23 2.40 -34.96
C ALA A 236 -2.10 2.97 -34.08
N THR A 237 -2.46 3.57 -32.93
CA THR A 237 -1.49 3.99 -31.92
C THR A 237 -1.58 3.04 -30.72
N LYS A 238 -0.46 2.39 -30.38
CA LYS A 238 -0.40 1.46 -29.24
C LYS A 238 -0.48 2.24 -27.93
N PRO A 239 -1.20 1.73 -26.90
CA PRO A 239 -1.29 2.41 -25.62
C PRO A 239 0.08 2.63 -24.97
N LEU A 240 0.23 3.75 -24.27
CA LEU A 240 1.31 3.93 -23.29
C LEU A 240 0.83 3.31 -21.97
N GLN A 241 1.64 2.42 -21.39
CA GLN A 241 1.45 1.93 -20.03
C GLN A 241 2.60 2.41 -19.15
N ILE A 242 2.29 3.18 -18.11
CA ILE A 242 3.22 3.61 -17.07
C ILE A 242 3.06 2.66 -15.89
N GLN A 243 4.16 2.10 -15.38
CA GLN A 243 4.10 1.13 -14.30
C GLN A 243 5.28 1.26 -13.37
N ALA A 244 5.03 1.46 -12.07
CA ALA A 244 6.08 1.59 -11.07
C ALA A 244 6.53 0.24 -10.50
N THR A 245 7.84 0.10 -10.26
CA THR A 245 8.42 -1.12 -9.67
C THR A 245 8.02 -1.37 -8.22
N GLY A 246 7.62 -0.31 -7.51
CA GLY A 246 7.18 -0.36 -6.12
C GLY A 246 5.70 0.02 -5.94
N ASP A 247 4.84 -0.21 -6.94
CA ASP A 247 3.41 0.06 -6.84
C ASP A 247 2.75 -0.90 -5.84
N PRO A 248 2.16 -0.38 -4.73
CA PRO A 248 1.52 -1.22 -3.73
C PRO A 248 0.11 -1.69 -4.12
N GLN A 249 -0.54 -1.03 -5.06
CA GLN A 249 -1.93 -1.30 -5.45
C GLN A 249 -2.03 -2.18 -6.69
N THR A 250 -1.18 -1.94 -7.69
CA THR A 250 -1.09 -2.74 -8.91
C THR A 250 0.35 -3.24 -9.10
N PRO A 251 0.74 -4.31 -8.36
CA PRO A 251 2.14 -4.72 -8.28
C PRO A 251 2.76 -5.00 -9.66
N TYR A 252 3.95 -4.46 -9.87
CA TYR A 252 4.68 -4.47 -11.15
C TYR A 252 4.76 -5.85 -11.80
N GLN A 253 4.92 -6.91 -11.03
CA GLN A 253 5.05 -8.29 -11.54
C GLN A 253 3.88 -8.74 -12.42
N TYR A 254 2.73 -8.08 -12.36
CA TYR A 254 1.52 -8.44 -13.13
C TYR A 254 1.28 -7.55 -14.34
N HIS A 255 2.09 -6.51 -14.58
CA HIS A 255 1.87 -5.52 -15.64
C HIS A 255 1.79 -6.13 -17.04
N THR A 256 2.52 -7.22 -17.30
CA THR A 256 2.56 -7.86 -18.62
C THR A 256 1.25 -8.51 -19.04
N SER A 257 0.36 -8.80 -18.07
CA SER A 257 -0.95 -9.39 -18.38
C SER A 257 -1.92 -8.39 -19.05
N LEU A 258 -1.64 -7.09 -18.91
CA LEU A 258 -2.32 -6.02 -19.63
C LEU A 258 -1.50 -5.55 -20.84
N SER A 259 -0.20 -5.28 -20.66
CA SER A 259 0.62 -4.70 -21.72
C SER A 259 0.80 -5.61 -22.93
N LYS A 260 0.94 -6.92 -22.72
CA LYS A 260 1.14 -7.87 -23.85
C LYS A 260 -0.06 -7.94 -24.80
N PRO A 261 -1.28 -8.26 -24.34
CA PRO A 261 -2.43 -8.33 -25.25
C PRO A 261 -2.77 -6.97 -25.86
N MET A 262 -2.56 -5.87 -25.16
CA MET A 262 -2.78 -4.53 -25.68
C MET A 262 -1.64 -4.02 -26.55
N GLN A 263 -0.53 -4.74 -26.64
CA GLN A 263 0.70 -4.32 -27.33
C GLN A 263 1.18 -2.93 -26.87
N SER A 264 1.03 -2.66 -25.58
CA SER A 264 1.34 -1.35 -24.99
C SER A 264 2.84 -1.06 -25.04
N ARG A 265 3.19 0.22 -25.22
CA ARG A 265 4.52 0.76 -24.93
C ARG A 265 4.61 0.93 -23.42
N VAL A 266 5.50 0.18 -22.78
CA VAL A 266 5.67 0.24 -21.31
C VAL A 266 6.78 1.20 -20.95
N VAL A 267 6.50 2.10 -20.02
CA VAL A 267 7.50 2.92 -19.31
C VAL A 267 7.54 2.45 -17.87
N THR A 268 8.68 1.91 -17.47
CA THR A 268 8.94 1.48 -16.10
C THR A 268 9.39 2.66 -15.26
N VAL A 269 8.65 2.96 -14.20
CA VAL A 269 9.05 3.96 -13.19
C VAL A 269 9.80 3.25 -12.07
N HIS A 270 11.08 3.60 -11.87
CA HIS A 270 11.94 2.97 -10.86
C HIS A 270 11.74 3.63 -9.49
N GLY A 271 10.74 3.18 -8.76
CA GLY A 271 10.42 3.70 -7.42
C GLY A 271 9.09 3.22 -6.89
N PRO A 272 8.76 3.60 -5.65
CA PRO A 272 7.46 3.34 -5.05
C PRO A 272 6.39 4.28 -5.59
N GLY A 273 5.12 3.90 -5.38
CA GLY A 273 3.95 4.74 -5.64
C GLY A 273 3.00 4.16 -6.67
N HIS A 274 1.79 4.71 -6.66
CA HIS A 274 0.69 4.37 -7.55
C HIS A 274 0.20 5.62 -8.27
N ALA A 275 -0.02 5.55 -9.58
CA ALA A 275 -0.43 6.66 -10.42
C ALA A 275 0.64 7.78 -10.47
N HIS A 276 1.55 7.70 -11.43
CA HIS A 276 2.70 8.61 -11.55
C HIS A 276 2.48 9.78 -12.51
N PHE A 277 1.55 9.65 -13.47
CA PHE A 277 1.19 10.72 -14.40
C PHE A 277 0.31 11.74 -13.69
N ALA A 278 0.65 13.03 -13.86
CA ALA A 278 0.04 14.15 -13.16
C ALA A 278 0.18 14.10 -11.61
N SER A 279 1.20 13.38 -11.11
CA SER A 279 1.46 13.16 -9.68
C SER A 279 2.81 13.72 -9.24
N GLN A 280 3.18 14.90 -9.74
CA GLN A 280 4.42 15.64 -9.43
C GLN A 280 5.72 14.97 -9.94
N ASN A 281 5.65 13.92 -10.73
CA ASN A 281 6.81 13.35 -11.41
C ASN A 281 6.97 13.97 -12.81
N LYS A 282 7.70 15.08 -12.87
CA LYS A 282 7.86 15.84 -14.12
C LYS A 282 8.37 15.00 -15.28
N VAL A 283 9.25 14.03 -15.05
CA VAL A 283 9.79 13.17 -16.12
C VAL A 283 8.68 12.30 -16.70
N VAL A 284 7.84 11.71 -15.85
CA VAL A 284 6.70 10.90 -16.27
C VAL A 284 5.64 11.76 -16.95
N ASP A 285 5.40 12.98 -16.44
CA ASP A 285 4.46 13.93 -17.02
C ASP A 285 4.89 14.35 -18.44
N ASP A 286 6.17 14.66 -18.64
CA ASP A 286 6.70 15.01 -19.94
C ASP A 286 6.57 13.84 -20.96
N ILE A 287 6.84 12.62 -20.54
CA ILE A 287 6.65 11.41 -21.36
C ILE A 287 5.18 11.23 -21.73
N GLY A 288 4.27 11.33 -20.75
CA GLY A 288 2.84 11.17 -20.96
C GLY A 288 2.26 12.24 -21.88
N VAL A 289 2.63 13.50 -21.67
CA VAL A 289 2.20 14.64 -22.51
C VAL A 289 2.74 14.49 -23.93
N HIS A 290 4.01 14.11 -24.10
CA HIS A 290 4.58 13.84 -25.41
C HIS A 290 3.80 12.75 -26.14
N TYR A 291 3.57 11.62 -25.49
CA TYR A 291 2.77 10.51 -26.06
C TYR A 291 1.35 10.96 -26.43
N LEU A 292 0.66 11.71 -25.57
CA LEU A 292 -0.72 12.17 -25.85
C LEU A 292 -0.78 13.10 -27.08
N ARG A 293 0.29 13.84 -27.37
CA ARG A 293 0.37 14.74 -28.53
C ARG A 293 0.79 14.03 -29.82
N THR A 294 1.70 13.05 -29.74
CA THR A 294 2.37 12.49 -30.92
C THR A 294 2.03 11.01 -31.14
N GLY A 295 1.59 10.28 -30.12
CA GLY A 295 1.47 8.84 -30.12
C GLY A 295 2.80 8.09 -29.97
N GLU A 296 3.91 8.81 -29.74
CA GLU A 296 5.25 8.24 -29.66
C GLU A 296 5.74 8.14 -28.21
N VAL A 297 6.53 7.10 -27.93
CA VAL A 297 7.21 6.87 -26.67
C VAL A 297 8.71 6.75 -26.95
N THR A 298 9.52 7.63 -26.37
CA THR A 298 10.95 7.77 -26.64
C THR A 298 11.84 7.04 -25.64
N THR A 299 11.26 6.58 -24.51
CA THR A 299 12.00 5.87 -23.46
C THR A 299 11.17 4.73 -22.88
N THR A 300 11.84 3.74 -22.32
CA THR A 300 11.23 2.60 -21.61
C THR A 300 11.32 2.73 -20.09
N ASP A 301 12.04 3.74 -19.62
CA ASP A 301 12.37 3.89 -18.21
C ASP A 301 12.26 5.35 -17.75
N ALA A 302 11.82 5.54 -16.52
CA ALA A 302 11.78 6.83 -15.85
C ALA A 302 12.16 6.68 -14.38
N PRO A 303 12.78 7.71 -13.76
CA PRO A 303 13.04 7.70 -12.32
C PRO A 303 11.73 7.78 -11.53
N GLY A 304 11.72 7.18 -10.33
CA GLY A 304 10.70 7.46 -9.32
C GLY A 304 10.80 8.88 -8.79
N LEU A 305 9.81 9.29 -8.01
CA LEU A 305 9.78 10.61 -7.39
C LEU A 305 10.79 10.73 -6.23
N ILE A 306 11.16 9.60 -5.60
CA ILE A 306 12.04 9.50 -4.44
C ILE A 306 13.03 8.35 -4.61
#